data_cec225889f1beea8dadf9a0144e79395
#
_entry.id   cec225889f1beea8dadf9a0144e79395
#
_cell.length_a   1.000
_cell.length_b   1.000
_cell.length_c   1.000
_cell.angle_alpha   90.00
_cell.angle_beta   90.00
_cell.angle_gamma   90.00
#
_symmetry.space_group_name_H-M   'P 1'
#
loop_
_entity.id
_entity.type
_entity.pdbx_description
1 polymer ?
#
loop_
_entity_poly.entity_id
_entity_poly.type
_entity_poly.pdbx_seq_one_letter_code
_entity_poly.pdbx_strand_id
1 'polypeptide(L)'
;MCGERMSGMTDYQDRATCPLFGDAAVAMLIEPSEDPSLGLQDAIMHVDGVGRHYLYQTAGGSLYPPTHETVEKRQHYIHQEGQQVFKYAVSRMADVSVEMMEKHNLSADDIAYL
;
A
#
# COMPACT_ATOMS: atom_id res chain seq x y z
N MET A 1 13.35 -8.92 -5.10
CA MET A 1 12.85 -9.57 -3.88
C MET A 1 12.26 -8.49 -3.00
N CYS A 2 11.03 -8.66 -2.54
CA CYS A 2 10.35 -7.75 -1.62
C CYS A 2 9.90 -8.54 -0.39
N GLY A 3 9.89 -7.90 0.77
CA GLY A 3 9.42 -8.53 2.00
C GLY A 3 8.92 -7.48 2.97
N GLU A 4 7.79 -7.76 3.60
CA GLU A 4 7.15 -6.93 4.61
C GLU A 4 6.95 -7.68 5.91
N ARG A 5 7.20 -6.99 7.02
CA ARG A 5 6.94 -7.48 8.37
C ARG A 5 5.98 -6.55 9.10
N MET A 6 4.74 -6.56 8.65
CA MET A 6 3.68 -5.73 9.22
C MET A 6 3.25 -6.19 10.61
N SER A 7 3.46 -7.47 10.95
CA SER A 7 3.18 -8.01 12.29
C SER A 7 3.89 -7.25 13.42
N GLY A 8 5.07 -6.69 13.15
CA GLY A 8 5.82 -5.89 14.12
C GLY A 8 5.21 -4.51 14.40
N MET A 9 4.31 -4.02 13.55
CA MET A 9 3.65 -2.72 13.64
C MET A 9 2.13 -2.85 13.86
N THR A 10 1.60 -4.05 13.92
CA THR A 10 0.18 -4.32 14.05
C THR A 10 -0.18 -4.48 15.52
N ASP A 11 -1.18 -3.73 15.99
CA ASP A 11 -1.75 -3.91 17.31
C ASP A 11 -2.76 -5.05 17.31
N TYR A 12 -2.40 -6.20 17.84
CA TYR A 12 -3.31 -7.35 17.94
C TYR A 12 -4.48 -7.18 18.93
N GLN A 13 -4.51 -6.06 19.66
CA GLN A 13 -5.67 -5.69 20.49
C GLN A 13 -6.63 -4.77 19.73
N ASP A 14 -6.19 -4.15 18.62
CA ASP A 14 -7.04 -3.33 17.78
C ASP A 14 -7.71 -4.22 16.70
N ARG A 15 -9.00 -4.47 16.89
CA ARG A 15 -9.80 -5.29 15.97
C ARG A 15 -10.05 -4.64 14.61
N ALA A 16 -9.81 -3.34 14.47
CA ALA A 16 -9.97 -2.62 13.21
C ALA A 16 -8.77 -2.84 12.27
N THR A 17 -7.57 -3.00 12.81
CA THR A 17 -6.34 -3.09 12.04
C THR A 17 -5.73 -4.49 12.01
N CYS A 18 -5.84 -5.27 13.10
CA CYS A 18 -5.16 -6.55 13.21
C CYS A 18 -5.52 -7.60 12.12
N PRO A 19 -6.75 -7.66 11.54
CA PRO A 19 -7.05 -8.59 10.48
C PRO A 19 -6.57 -8.15 9.09
N LEU A 20 -6.09 -6.89 8.96
CA LEU A 20 -5.77 -6.29 7.66
C LEU A 20 -4.29 -6.40 7.29
N PHE A 21 -3.41 -6.44 8.29
CA PHE A 21 -1.97 -6.39 8.07
C PHE A 21 -1.30 -7.70 8.46
N GLY A 22 -0.49 -8.24 7.55
CA GLY A 22 0.26 -9.46 7.76
C GLY A 22 1.64 -9.41 7.13
N ASP A 23 2.43 -10.44 7.38
CA ASP A 23 3.78 -10.58 6.84
C ASP A 23 3.72 -11.31 5.50
N ALA A 24 4.51 -10.86 4.54
CA ALA A 24 4.67 -11.52 3.26
C ALA A 24 6.07 -11.29 2.69
N ALA A 25 6.52 -12.22 1.89
CA ALA A 25 7.72 -12.05 1.09
C ALA A 25 7.52 -12.66 -0.30
N VAL A 26 8.08 -12.01 -1.31
CA VAL A 26 8.04 -12.47 -2.69
C VAL A 26 9.39 -12.24 -3.37
N ALA A 27 9.74 -13.15 -4.26
CA ALA A 27 10.88 -12.99 -5.15
C ALA A 27 10.43 -13.19 -6.60
N MET A 28 10.91 -12.31 -7.48
CA MET A 28 10.74 -12.43 -8.93
C MET A 28 12.10 -12.51 -9.59
N LEU A 29 12.24 -13.41 -10.55
CA LEU A 29 13.36 -13.45 -11.47
C LEU A 29 12.98 -12.59 -12.68
N ILE A 30 13.82 -11.62 -13.00
CA ILE A 30 13.67 -10.76 -14.19
C ILE A 30 14.81 -11.09 -15.11
N GLU A 31 14.48 -11.38 -16.36
CA GLU A 31 15.45 -11.69 -17.41
C GLU A 31 15.15 -10.89 -18.69
N PRO A 32 16.10 -10.67 -19.58
CA PRO A 32 15.85 -10.02 -20.85
C PRO A 32 14.84 -10.83 -21.70
N SER A 33 13.95 -10.13 -22.38
CA SER A 33 13.03 -10.71 -23.38
C SER A 33 13.40 -10.17 -24.76
N GLU A 34 13.40 -11.05 -25.77
CA GLU A 34 13.52 -10.66 -27.17
C GLU A 34 12.20 -10.14 -27.74
N ASP A 35 11.07 -10.47 -27.09
CA ASP A 35 9.74 -10.00 -27.46
C ASP A 35 9.38 -8.72 -26.69
N PRO A 36 9.32 -7.55 -27.37
CA PRO A 36 9.02 -6.28 -26.72
C PRO A 36 7.56 -6.16 -26.22
N SER A 37 6.69 -7.07 -26.61
CA SER A 37 5.29 -7.11 -26.13
C SER A 37 5.15 -7.77 -24.76
N LEU A 38 6.20 -8.43 -24.26
CA LEU A 38 6.21 -9.11 -22.97
C LEU A 38 6.87 -8.27 -21.90
N GLY A 39 6.42 -8.44 -20.66
CA GLY A 39 6.98 -7.78 -19.47
C GLY A 39 6.26 -6.50 -19.07
N LEU A 40 6.91 -5.68 -18.23
CA LEU A 40 6.37 -4.41 -17.79
C LEU A 40 6.38 -3.39 -18.92
N GLN A 41 5.20 -3.03 -19.40
CA GLN A 41 5.04 -2.09 -20.50
C GLN A 41 5.03 -0.63 -20.03
N ASP A 42 4.38 -0.35 -18.90
CA ASP A 42 4.25 1.00 -18.36
C ASP A 42 3.93 0.97 -16.87
N ALA A 43 4.02 2.12 -16.21
CA ALA A 43 3.62 2.32 -14.83
C ALA A 43 3.13 3.76 -14.61
N ILE A 44 2.04 3.91 -13.87
CA ILE A 44 1.54 5.20 -13.40
C ILE A 44 1.57 5.20 -11.86
N MET A 45 2.12 6.23 -11.28
CA MET A 45 2.22 6.38 -9.84
C MET A 45 1.74 7.75 -9.41
N HIS A 46 0.83 7.78 -8.44
CA HIS A 46 0.34 9.00 -7.81
C HIS A 46 0.70 9.03 -6.34
N VAL A 47 0.93 10.22 -5.81
CA VAL A 47 1.16 10.46 -4.38
C VAL A 47 0.22 11.56 -3.91
N ASP A 48 -0.47 11.30 -2.80
CA ASP A 48 -1.34 12.27 -2.16
C ASP A 48 -1.08 12.31 -0.65
N GLY A 49 -0.45 13.37 -0.18
CA GLY A 49 -0.13 13.58 1.23
C GLY A 49 -1.29 14.11 2.09
N VAL A 50 -2.44 14.46 1.48
CA VAL A 50 -3.60 15.00 2.23
C VAL A 50 -4.14 13.94 3.21
N GLY A 51 -4.11 12.67 2.81
CA GLY A 51 -4.59 11.54 3.59
C GLY A 51 -3.66 11.05 4.71
N ARG A 52 -2.54 11.71 5.00
CA ARG A 52 -1.54 11.27 5.98
C ARG A 52 -2.09 10.99 7.38
N HIS A 53 -3.23 11.59 7.74
CA HIS A 53 -3.87 11.43 9.04
C HIS A 53 -4.74 10.17 9.13
N TYR A 54 -4.99 9.51 8.00
CA TYR A 54 -5.86 8.34 7.94
C TYR A 54 -5.11 7.02 8.08
N LEU A 55 -3.79 7.02 7.85
CA LEU A 55 -2.94 5.85 8.00
C LEU A 55 -1.54 6.29 8.42
N TYR A 56 -1.17 6.04 9.67
CA TYR A 56 0.09 6.50 10.23
C TYR A 56 0.51 5.71 11.47
N GLN A 57 1.74 5.92 11.89
CA GLN A 57 2.28 5.52 13.17
C GLN A 57 2.67 6.77 13.96
N THR A 58 2.22 6.89 15.20
CA THR A 58 2.41 8.13 15.98
C THR A 58 3.85 8.29 16.46
N ALA A 59 4.45 7.23 16.99
CA ALA A 59 5.79 7.27 17.56
C ALA A 59 6.70 6.17 17.01
N GLY A 60 8.00 6.32 17.19
CA GLY A 60 9.03 5.40 16.69
C GLY A 60 9.88 5.99 15.57
N GLY A 61 9.53 7.18 15.08
CA GLY A 61 10.32 7.94 14.09
C GLY A 61 11.14 9.06 14.72
N SER A 62 11.83 9.83 13.87
CA SER A 62 12.70 10.93 14.30
C SER A 62 11.95 12.10 14.96
N LEU A 63 10.70 12.35 14.56
CA LEU A 63 9.87 13.41 15.14
C LEU A 63 9.40 13.05 16.56
N TYR A 64 9.03 11.79 16.76
CA TYR A 64 8.60 11.24 18.05
C TYR A 64 9.37 9.95 18.33
N PRO A 65 10.59 10.06 18.88
CA PRO A 65 11.42 8.90 19.21
C PRO A 65 10.74 7.97 20.24
N PRO A 66 11.11 6.69 20.27
CA PRO A 66 10.56 5.76 21.24
C PRO A 66 10.97 6.14 22.67
N THR A 67 10.01 6.10 23.58
CA THR A 67 10.17 6.28 25.03
C THR A 67 9.34 5.24 25.76
N HIS A 68 9.57 5.06 27.06
CA HIS A 68 8.71 4.21 27.89
C HIS A 68 7.25 4.65 27.81
N GLU A 69 6.99 5.95 27.84
CA GLU A 69 5.63 6.51 27.74
C GLU A 69 4.97 6.18 26.41
N THR A 70 5.69 6.33 25.26
CA THR A 70 5.12 6.03 23.95
C THR A 70 4.85 4.54 23.76
N VAL A 71 5.64 3.67 24.40
CA VAL A 71 5.41 2.22 24.41
C VAL A 71 4.18 1.88 25.24
N GLU A 72 4.07 2.42 26.46
CA GLU A 72 2.91 2.23 27.33
C GLU A 72 1.61 2.69 26.68
N LYS A 73 1.66 3.83 25.98
CA LYS A 73 0.53 4.39 25.20
C LYS A 73 0.27 3.68 23.85
N ARG A 74 1.01 2.62 23.56
CA ARG A 74 0.86 1.83 22.32
C ARG A 74 0.98 2.64 21.02
N GLN A 75 1.74 3.73 21.01
CA GLN A 75 1.87 4.66 19.88
C GLN A 75 2.79 4.16 18.77
N HIS A 76 3.38 2.96 18.94
CA HIS A 76 4.25 2.30 17.96
C HIS A 76 3.50 1.40 16.98
N TYR A 77 2.18 1.32 17.09
CA TYR A 77 1.35 0.55 16.20
C TYR A 77 0.72 1.42 15.12
N ILE A 78 0.36 0.79 14.00
CA ILE A 78 -0.36 1.45 12.92
C ILE A 78 -1.74 1.88 13.40
N HIS A 79 -2.06 3.14 13.12
CA HIS A 79 -3.41 3.69 13.24
C HIS A 79 -4.02 3.84 11.87
N GLN A 80 -5.28 3.42 11.71
CA GLN A 80 -6.01 3.51 10.44
C GLN A 80 -7.44 3.98 10.64
N GLU A 81 -7.78 5.06 9.96
CA GLU A 81 -9.15 5.50 9.71
C GLU A 81 -9.76 4.70 8.55
N GLY A 82 -10.11 3.43 8.80
CA GLY A 82 -10.40 2.44 7.78
C GLY A 82 -11.42 2.89 6.73
N GLN A 83 -12.48 3.60 7.15
CA GLN A 83 -13.51 4.09 6.23
C GLN A 83 -12.96 5.12 5.23
N GLN A 84 -12.09 6.03 5.68
CA GLN A 84 -11.49 7.06 4.81
C GLN A 84 -10.48 6.44 3.85
N VAL A 85 -9.62 5.55 4.38
CA VAL A 85 -8.66 4.82 3.56
C VAL A 85 -9.36 3.99 2.48
N PHE A 86 -10.43 3.28 2.84
CA PHE A 86 -11.21 2.47 1.90
C PHE A 86 -11.82 3.31 0.78
N LYS A 87 -12.51 4.41 1.12
CA LYS A 87 -13.12 5.29 0.13
C LYS A 87 -12.09 5.85 -0.84
N TYR A 88 -10.96 6.29 -0.31
CA TYR A 88 -9.87 6.83 -1.12
C TYR A 88 -9.29 5.76 -2.05
N ALA A 89 -8.98 4.59 -1.51
CA ALA A 89 -8.40 3.48 -2.28
C ALA A 89 -9.30 3.06 -3.44
N VAL A 90 -10.60 2.83 -3.19
CA VAL A 90 -11.54 2.41 -4.23
C VAL A 90 -11.62 3.43 -5.37
N SER A 91 -11.71 4.72 -5.05
CA SER A 91 -11.78 5.76 -6.08
C SER A 91 -10.48 5.84 -6.88
N ARG A 92 -9.33 5.90 -6.19
CA ARG A 92 -8.03 6.11 -6.86
C ARG A 92 -7.54 4.90 -7.63
N MET A 93 -7.87 3.69 -7.19
CA MET A 93 -7.57 2.49 -7.97
C MET A 93 -8.37 2.46 -9.28
N ALA A 94 -9.64 2.86 -9.24
CA ALA A 94 -10.45 2.99 -10.45
C ALA A 94 -9.88 4.08 -11.39
N ASP A 95 -9.59 5.27 -10.85
CA ASP A 95 -9.06 6.40 -11.62
C ASP A 95 -7.75 6.02 -12.35
N VAL A 96 -6.78 5.42 -11.65
CA VAL A 96 -5.49 5.06 -12.25
C VAL A 96 -5.61 3.92 -13.27
N SER A 97 -6.57 3.01 -13.07
CA SER A 97 -6.84 1.95 -14.05
C SER A 97 -7.40 2.54 -15.36
N VAL A 98 -8.36 3.45 -15.25
CA VAL A 98 -8.90 4.16 -16.42
C VAL A 98 -7.81 4.99 -17.12
N GLU A 99 -7.01 5.73 -16.37
CA GLU A 99 -5.90 6.52 -16.91
C GLU A 99 -4.91 5.66 -17.70
N MET A 100 -4.56 4.47 -17.19
CA MET A 100 -3.68 3.53 -17.89
C MET A 100 -4.32 3.00 -19.19
N MET A 101 -5.60 2.63 -19.13
CA MET A 101 -6.33 2.14 -20.30
C MET A 101 -6.43 3.23 -21.38
N GLU A 102 -6.77 4.45 -21.01
CA GLU A 102 -6.85 5.59 -21.95
C GLU A 102 -5.49 5.89 -22.58
N LYS A 103 -4.42 5.90 -21.78
CA LYS A 103 -3.05 6.16 -22.23
C LYS A 103 -2.60 5.18 -23.32
N HIS A 104 -3.02 3.94 -23.23
CA HIS A 104 -2.64 2.87 -24.17
C HIS A 104 -3.75 2.49 -25.16
N ASN A 105 -4.87 3.21 -25.18
CA ASN A 105 -6.03 2.93 -26.02
C ASN A 105 -6.57 1.50 -25.81
N LEU A 106 -6.57 1.02 -24.57
CA LEU A 106 -7.08 -0.29 -24.19
C LEU A 106 -8.57 -0.22 -23.84
N SER A 107 -9.29 -1.27 -24.17
CA SER A 107 -10.65 -1.53 -23.73
C SER A 107 -10.67 -2.55 -22.59
N ALA A 108 -11.81 -2.75 -21.95
CA ALA A 108 -11.96 -3.76 -20.92
C ALA A 108 -11.72 -5.19 -21.44
N ASP A 109 -11.97 -5.43 -22.72
CA ASP A 109 -11.78 -6.74 -23.36
C ASP A 109 -10.29 -7.10 -23.57
N ASP A 110 -9.42 -6.09 -23.52
CA ASP A 110 -7.96 -6.28 -23.64
C ASP A 110 -7.31 -6.67 -22.31
N ILE A 111 -8.05 -6.57 -21.20
CA ILE A 111 -7.55 -6.82 -19.84
C ILE A 111 -7.99 -8.22 -19.38
N ALA A 112 -7.04 -9.12 -19.25
CA ALA A 112 -7.31 -10.47 -18.77
C ALA A 112 -7.55 -10.54 -17.24
N TYR A 113 -6.82 -9.71 -16.49
CA TYR A 113 -6.92 -9.59 -15.01
C TYR A 113 -6.67 -8.15 -14.56
N LEU A 114 -7.37 -7.74 -13.52
CA LEU A 114 -7.21 -6.46 -12.84
C LEU A 114 -6.97 -6.69 -11.34
#